data_5467b01d146d08f0e66b1f5698e8ac04
#
_entry.id   5467b01d146d08f0e66b1f5698e8ac04
#
_cell.length_a   1.000
_cell.length_b   1.000
_cell.length_c   1.000
_cell.angle_alpha   90.00
_cell.angle_beta   90.00
_cell.angle_gamma   90.00
#
_symmetry.space_group_name_H-M   'P 1'
#
loop_
_entity.id
_entity.type
_entity.pdbx_description
1 polymer ?
#
loop_
_entity_poly.entity_id
_entity_poly.type
_entity_poly.pdbx_seq_one_letter_code
_entity_poly.pdbx_strand_id
1 'polypeptide(L)'
;MSDRGTAVVTGAGQGIGKAIAARLVADGYDVLAVDVNAEQVTAAAAELGCRSAVADVSDPAQITALVALAPKCTALINNAAIQRYQDLLHTTVEEMRQIFDVNVIGPILLAQAFVPVMVSNGGGSIVNFSSITSQAHPEGTSVYPASKAAINQITEGMAQEFGRLGIRVNSIGPGTVLTEGTVGHYGDDAARNAIAGCLPIARMGQPDDIANAVSFFCSEEASWVTGQTLYVDGGHLAAHGAFFRWARKVPK
;
A
#
# COMPACT_ATOMS: atom_id res chain seq x y z
N MET A 1 20.89 11.60 14.99
CA MET A 1 20.03 10.91 14.02
C MET A 1 19.99 11.77 12.78
N SER A 2 20.26 11.24 11.60
CA SER A 2 20.12 12.00 10.34
C SER A 2 18.62 12.37 10.18
N ASP A 3 18.34 13.65 9.91
CA ASP A 3 16.99 14.13 9.56
C ASP A 3 16.62 13.50 8.20
N ARG A 4 15.84 12.42 8.22
CA ARG A 4 15.37 11.72 6.99
C ARG A 4 14.25 12.49 6.29
N GLY A 5 13.78 13.60 6.88
CA GLY A 5 12.62 14.33 6.42
C GLY A 5 11.30 13.72 6.88
N THR A 6 10.22 14.14 6.24
CA THR A 6 8.86 13.69 6.59
C THR A 6 8.43 12.52 5.69
N ALA A 7 7.87 11.46 6.30
CA ALA A 7 7.16 10.41 5.61
C ALA A 7 5.64 10.61 5.75
N VAL A 8 4.94 10.75 4.64
CA VAL A 8 3.47 10.82 4.60
C VAL A 8 2.91 9.43 4.31
N VAL A 9 2.10 8.88 5.22
CA VAL A 9 1.51 7.54 5.09
C VAL A 9 0.00 7.65 5.07
N THR A 10 -0.62 7.31 3.96
CA THR A 10 -2.08 7.33 3.81
C THR A 10 -2.72 6.00 4.19
N GLY A 11 -3.97 6.01 4.72
CA GLY A 11 -4.61 4.82 5.26
C GLY A 11 -3.89 4.30 6.52
N ALA A 12 -3.36 5.21 7.34
CA ALA A 12 -2.49 4.89 8.48
C ALA A 12 -3.23 4.68 9.81
N GLY A 13 -4.55 4.73 9.83
CA GLY A 13 -5.35 4.57 11.04
C GLY A 13 -5.32 3.14 11.61
N GLN A 14 -5.07 2.13 10.79
CA GLN A 14 -5.05 0.71 11.19
C GLN A 14 -4.24 -0.17 10.23
N GLY A 15 -4.09 -1.44 10.55
CA GLY A 15 -3.61 -2.50 9.68
C GLY A 15 -2.22 -2.22 9.08
N ILE A 16 -2.08 -2.42 7.76
CA ILE A 16 -0.81 -2.26 7.04
C ILE A 16 -0.29 -0.83 7.16
N GLY A 17 -1.15 0.18 6.98
CA GLY A 17 -0.74 1.58 7.04
C GLY A 17 -0.22 1.99 8.41
N LYS A 18 -0.84 1.53 9.50
CA LYS A 18 -0.35 1.75 10.86
C LYS A 18 1.01 1.08 11.10
N ALA A 19 1.19 -0.15 10.63
CA ALA A 19 2.48 -0.85 10.74
C ALA A 19 3.59 -0.16 9.93
N ILE A 20 3.27 0.38 8.75
CA ILE A 20 4.20 1.19 7.95
C ILE A 20 4.59 2.46 8.71
N ALA A 21 3.62 3.17 9.28
CA ALA A 21 3.88 4.37 10.08
C ALA A 21 4.81 4.05 11.26
N ALA A 22 4.54 2.97 12.00
CA ALA A 22 5.37 2.49 13.10
C ALA A 22 6.82 2.21 12.65
N ARG A 23 6.97 1.51 11.53
CA ARG A 23 8.29 1.16 10.98
C ARG A 23 9.05 2.41 10.55
N LEU A 24 8.42 3.37 9.87
CA LEU A 24 9.09 4.58 9.41
C LEU A 24 9.46 5.53 10.57
N VAL A 25 8.67 5.56 11.66
CA VAL A 25 9.07 6.21 12.93
C VAL A 25 10.35 5.56 13.46
N ALA A 26 10.41 4.24 13.53
CA ALA A 26 11.60 3.51 13.99
C ALA A 26 12.81 3.73 13.07
N ASP A 27 12.60 3.92 11.77
CA ASP A 27 13.64 4.24 10.79
C ASP A 27 14.13 5.70 10.87
N GLY A 28 13.50 6.55 11.71
CA GLY A 28 13.91 7.93 11.99
C GLY A 28 13.27 8.99 11.11
N TYR A 29 12.13 8.70 10.46
CA TYR A 29 11.32 9.70 9.78
C TYR A 29 10.43 10.49 10.76
N ASP A 30 10.18 11.77 10.45
CA ASP A 30 9.03 12.51 10.98
C ASP A 30 7.77 12.04 10.24
N VAL A 31 6.95 11.19 10.86
CA VAL A 31 5.80 10.58 10.19
C VAL A 31 4.55 11.46 10.32
N LEU A 32 3.87 11.72 9.19
CA LEU A 32 2.52 12.23 9.14
C LEU A 32 1.58 11.07 8.73
N ALA A 33 0.89 10.52 9.72
CA ALA A 33 -0.14 9.50 9.52
C ALA A 33 -1.43 10.17 9.00
N VAL A 34 -1.95 9.69 7.88
CA VAL A 34 -3.16 10.25 7.23
C VAL A 34 -4.22 9.17 7.10
N ASP A 35 -5.45 9.48 7.47
CA ASP A 35 -6.60 8.59 7.25
C ASP A 35 -7.88 9.43 7.13
N VAL A 36 -8.91 8.88 6.51
CA VAL A 36 -10.24 9.50 6.49
C VAL A 36 -10.97 9.31 7.82
N ASN A 37 -10.62 8.30 8.59
CA ASN A 37 -11.17 8.02 9.91
C ASN A 37 -10.37 8.78 11.00
N ALA A 38 -10.97 9.87 11.49
CA ALA A 38 -10.35 10.77 12.48
C ALA A 38 -9.99 10.06 13.79
N GLU A 39 -10.85 9.18 14.30
CA GLU A 39 -10.64 8.47 15.55
C GLU A 39 -9.46 7.49 15.44
N GLN A 40 -9.46 6.67 14.39
CA GLN A 40 -8.41 5.67 14.18
C GLN A 40 -7.04 6.31 13.96
N VAL A 41 -6.94 7.34 13.12
CA VAL A 41 -5.65 7.98 12.84
C VAL A 41 -5.09 8.73 14.04
N THR A 42 -5.96 9.37 14.84
CA THR A 42 -5.54 10.08 16.06
C THR A 42 -5.03 9.08 17.11
N ALA A 43 -5.74 7.97 17.29
CA ALA A 43 -5.33 6.91 18.23
C ALA A 43 -4.01 6.26 17.79
N ALA A 44 -3.88 5.90 16.50
CA ALA A 44 -2.65 5.34 15.97
C ALA A 44 -1.46 6.28 16.12
N ALA A 45 -1.63 7.56 15.79
CA ALA A 45 -0.56 8.55 15.90
C ALA A 45 -0.12 8.78 17.35
N ALA A 46 -1.07 8.81 18.29
CA ALA A 46 -0.76 8.93 19.73
C ALA A 46 0.06 7.72 20.24
N GLU A 47 -0.32 6.50 19.81
CA GLU A 47 0.40 5.27 20.18
C GLU A 47 1.83 5.26 19.59
N LEU A 48 1.99 5.72 18.34
CA LEU A 48 3.27 5.70 17.64
C LEU A 48 4.17 6.91 17.94
N GLY A 49 3.65 7.91 18.65
CA GLY A 49 4.38 9.16 18.90
C GLY A 49 4.65 9.97 17.62
N CYS A 50 3.75 9.93 16.64
CA CYS A 50 3.87 10.66 15.39
C CYS A 50 2.72 11.67 15.20
N ARG A 51 2.77 12.44 14.10
CA ARG A 51 1.71 13.39 13.76
C ARG A 51 0.58 12.71 12.99
N SER A 52 -0.64 13.27 13.07
CA SER A 52 -1.79 12.81 12.29
C SER A 52 -2.47 13.94 11.53
N ALA A 53 -3.13 13.57 10.45
CA ALA A 53 -4.06 14.43 9.73
C ALA A 53 -5.27 13.61 9.23
N VAL A 54 -6.44 14.25 9.20
CA VAL A 54 -7.64 13.64 8.62
C VAL A 54 -7.78 14.16 7.19
N ALA A 55 -7.80 13.24 6.21
CA ALA A 55 -8.03 13.62 4.83
C ALA A 55 -8.57 12.46 3.99
N ASP A 56 -9.47 12.78 3.07
CA ASP A 56 -9.85 11.93 1.96
C ASP A 56 -8.87 12.15 0.80
N VAL A 57 -8.17 11.11 0.40
CA VAL A 57 -7.17 11.15 -0.68
C VAL A 57 -7.79 11.36 -2.08
N SER A 58 -9.10 11.28 -2.21
CA SER A 58 -9.82 11.62 -3.44
C SER A 58 -10.22 13.10 -3.54
N ASP A 59 -10.01 13.90 -2.46
CA ASP A 59 -10.34 15.32 -2.40
C ASP A 59 -9.10 16.21 -2.60
N PRO A 60 -8.95 16.91 -3.74
CA PRO A 60 -7.79 17.76 -4.02
C PRO A 60 -7.57 18.90 -3.01
N ALA A 61 -8.65 19.42 -2.39
CA ALA A 61 -8.53 20.51 -1.42
C ALA A 61 -7.92 20.00 -0.12
N GLN A 62 -8.31 18.80 0.33
CA GLN A 62 -7.73 18.16 1.51
C GLN A 62 -6.28 17.75 1.27
N ILE A 63 -5.92 17.24 0.08
CA ILE A 63 -4.53 16.95 -0.30
C ILE A 63 -3.67 18.22 -0.23
N THR A 64 -4.16 19.34 -0.73
CA THR A 64 -3.44 20.63 -0.65
C THR A 64 -3.12 21.00 0.80
N ALA A 65 -4.05 20.78 1.72
CA ALA A 65 -3.82 21.02 3.15
C ALA A 65 -2.73 20.10 3.74
N LEU A 66 -2.64 18.83 3.28
CA LEU A 66 -1.60 17.90 3.72
C LEU A 66 -0.19 18.38 3.36
N VAL A 67 -0.01 19.01 2.19
CA VAL A 67 1.29 19.54 1.76
C VAL A 67 1.84 20.56 2.75
N ALA A 68 0.99 21.44 3.28
CA ALA A 68 1.40 22.42 4.27
C ALA A 68 1.85 21.78 5.60
N LEU A 69 1.35 20.59 5.92
CA LEU A 69 1.73 19.82 7.12
C LEU A 69 3.04 19.04 6.96
N ALA A 70 3.52 18.82 5.72
CA ALA A 70 4.72 18.02 5.46
C ALA A 70 5.71 18.73 4.50
N PRO A 71 6.21 19.95 4.85
CA PRO A 71 7.09 20.74 3.98
C PRO A 71 8.48 20.10 3.77
N LYS A 72 8.85 19.10 4.56
CA LYS A 72 10.08 18.31 4.44
C LYS A 72 9.82 16.89 3.91
N CYS A 73 8.75 16.69 3.14
CA CYS A 73 8.40 15.38 2.61
C CYS A 73 9.52 14.82 1.73
N THR A 74 10.00 13.62 2.05
CA THR A 74 10.98 12.82 1.30
C THR A 74 10.47 11.40 1.04
N ALA A 75 9.40 10.97 1.72
CA ALA A 75 8.75 9.69 1.49
C ALA A 75 7.23 9.85 1.43
N LEU A 76 6.61 9.34 0.36
CA LEU A 76 5.16 9.34 0.19
C LEU A 76 4.66 7.91 0.01
N ILE A 77 3.82 7.44 0.93
CA ILE A 77 3.29 6.08 0.93
C ILE A 77 1.78 6.12 0.64
N ASN A 78 1.41 5.76 -0.58
CA ASN A 78 0.04 5.73 -1.08
C ASN A 78 -0.61 4.39 -0.73
N ASN A 79 -0.90 4.16 0.57
CA ASN A 79 -1.48 2.92 1.06
C ASN A 79 -3.01 2.97 1.17
N ALA A 80 -3.63 4.14 1.30
CA ALA A 80 -5.09 4.27 1.37
C ALA A 80 -5.76 3.59 0.17
N ALA A 81 -6.74 2.74 0.45
CA ALA A 81 -7.50 2.04 -0.58
C ALA A 81 -8.86 1.60 -0.05
N ILE A 82 -9.81 1.46 -0.96
CA ILE A 82 -11.09 0.80 -0.70
C ILE A 82 -11.18 -0.47 -1.53
N GLN A 83 -11.74 -1.49 -0.91
CA GLN A 83 -12.03 -2.78 -1.55
C GLN A 83 -13.50 -3.11 -1.33
N ARG A 84 -14.17 -3.54 -2.39
CA ARG A 84 -15.54 -4.06 -2.32
C ARG A 84 -15.59 -5.45 -2.95
N TYR A 85 -16.24 -6.37 -2.27
CA TYR A 85 -16.54 -7.70 -2.77
C TYR A 85 -17.94 -7.67 -3.36
N GLN A 86 -18.04 -7.52 -4.66
CA GLN A 86 -19.31 -7.51 -5.37
C GLN A 86 -19.07 -7.97 -6.82
N ASP A 87 -19.94 -8.84 -7.31
CA ASP A 87 -19.85 -9.30 -8.70
C ASP A 87 -20.11 -8.15 -9.68
N LEU A 88 -19.58 -8.29 -10.89
CA LEU A 88 -19.58 -7.23 -11.89
C LEU A 88 -20.98 -6.82 -12.34
N LEU A 89 -21.95 -7.75 -12.33
CA LEU A 89 -23.31 -7.46 -12.78
C LEU A 89 -24.08 -6.56 -11.78
N HIS A 90 -23.67 -6.54 -10.51
CA HIS A 90 -24.31 -5.78 -9.45
C HIS A 90 -23.49 -4.56 -8.98
N THR A 91 -22.28 -4.38 -9.52
CA THR A 91 -21.44 -3.23 -9.18
C THR A 91 -21.97 -1.96 -9.86
N THR A 92 -22.32 -0.96 -9.07
CA THR A 92 -22.85 0.33 -9.58
C THR A 92 -21.73 1.22 -10.15
N VAL A 93 -22.11 2.17 -11.00
CA VAL A 93 -21.16 3.16 -11.57
C VAL A 93 -20.54 4.01 -10.46
N GLU A 94 -21.29 4.36 -9.43
CA GLU A 94 -20.86 5.12 -8.27
C GLU A 94 -19.78 4.36 -7.49
N GLU A 95 -19.97 3.07 -7.26
CA GLU A 95 -18.96 2.21 -6.62
C GLU A 95 -17.70 2.07 -7.46
N MET A 96 -17.83 1.90 -8.78
CA MET A 96 -16.69 1.86 -9.69
C MET A 96 -15.87 3.16 -9.61
N ARG A 97 -16.56 4.32 -9.67
CA ARG A 97 -15.92 5.63 -9.56
C ARG A 97 -15.21 5.78 -8.22
N GLN A 98 -15.89 5.48 -7.12
CA GLN A 98 -15.30 5.58 -5.79
C GLN A 98 -14.04 4.73 -5.63
N ILE A 99 -14.03 3.48 -6.17
CA ILE A 99 -12.85 2.63 -6.16
C ILE A 99 -11.70 3.27 -6.94
N PHE A 100 -11.97 3.81 -8.14
CA PHE A 100 -10.95 4.44 -8.94
C PHE A 100 -10.50 5.79 -8.38
N ASP A 101 -11.41 6.60 -7.84
CA ASP A 101 -11.08 7.89 -7.22
C ASP A 101 -10.08 7.71 -6.07
N VAL A 102 -10.34 6.76 -5.17
CA VAL A 102 -9.45 6.51 -4.03
C VAL A 102 -8.19 5.74 -4.45
N ASN A 103 -8.35 4.63 -5.18
CA ASN A 103 -7.23 3.69 -5.39
C ASN A 103 -6.28 4.12 -6.51
N VAL A 104 -6.72 4.96 -7.45
CA VAL A 104 -5.98 5.33 -8.67
C VAL A 104 -5.75 6.84 -8.73
N ILE A 105 -6.82 7.63 -8.69
CA ILE A 105 -6.74 9.08 -8.83
C ILE A 105 -6.08 9.69 -7.59
N GLY A 106 -6.41 9.22 -6.39
CA GLY A 106 -5.81 9.69 -5.14
C GLY A 106 -4.27 9.63 -5.13
N PRO A 107 -3.63 8.48 -5.42
CA PRO A 107 -2.17 8.39 -5.59
C PRO A 107 -1.58 9.36 -6.62
N ILE A 108 -2.29 9.61 -7.73
CA ILE A 108 -1.86 10.60 -8.75
C ILE A 108 -1.90 12.02 -8.18
N LEU A 109 -3.01 12.40 -7.55
CA LEU A 109 -3.18 13.72 -6.94
C LEU A 109 -2.15 13.98 -5.83
N LEU A 110 -1.90 12.97 -4.99
CA LEU A 110 -0.87 13.04 -3.95
C LEU A 110 0.53 13.22 -4.57
N ALA A 111 0.86 12.47 -5.62
CA ALA A 111 2.12 12.64 -6.32
C ALA A 111 2.25 14.03 -6.93
N GLN A 112 1.22 14.54 -7.61
CA GLN A 112 1.21 15.90 -8.16
C GLN A 112 1.44 16.98 -7.10
N ALA A 113 0.87 16.81 -5.91
CA ALA A 113 0.99 17.75 -4.81
C ALA A 113 2.36 17.68 -4.11
N PHE A 114 2.89 16.46 -3.89
CA PHE A 114 4.11 16.27 -3.10
C PHE A 114 5.41 16.23 -3.91
N VAL A 115 5.39 15.89 -5.21
CA VAL A 115 6.59 15.88 -6.06
C VAL A 115 7.35 17.22 -6.04
N PRO A 116 6.70 18.41 -6.17
CA PRO A 116 7.41 19.67 -6.07
C PRO A 116 8.09 19.87 -4.71
N VAL A 117 7.46 19.44 -3.63
CA VAL A 117 8.02 19.50 -2.27
C VAL A 117 9.23 18.56 -2.15
N MET A 118 9.09 17.31 -2.61
CA MET A 118 10.17 16.32 -2.59
C MET A 118 11.38 16.79 -3.39
N VAL A 119 11.17 17.38 -4.57
CA VAL A 119 12.23 17.96 -5.39
C VAL A 119 12.97 19.06 -4.63
N SER A 120 12.26 19.96 -3.94
CA SER A 120 12.88 21.04 -3.15
C SER A 120 13.67 20.52 -1.95
N ASN A 121 13.40 19.29 -1.50
CA ASN A 121 14.12 18.59 -0.43
C ASN A 121 15.21 17.62 -0.95
N GLY A 122 15.53 17.65 -2.25
CA GLY A 122 16.60 16.82 -2.84
C GLY A 122 16.15 15.48 -3.39
N GLY A 123 14.85 15.24 -3.53
CA GLY A 123 14.27 14.01 -4.05
C GLY A 123 13.60 13.14 -2.98
N GLY A 124 13.51 11.84 -3.25
CA GLY A 124 12.89 10.91 -2.28
C GLY A 124 12.31 9.63 -2.89
N SER A 125 11.37 9.03 -2.16
CA SER A 125 10.72 7.77 -2.55
C SER A 125 9.21 7.85 -2.48
N ILE A 126 8.54 7.41 -3.54
CA ILE A 126 7.09 7.18 -3.57
C ILE A 126 6.85 5.66 -3.59
N VAL A 127 6.01 5.17 -2.67
CA VAL A 127 5.60 3.77 -2.63
C VAL A 127 4.09 3.68 -2.81
N ASN A 128 3.68 3.15 -3.94
CA ASN A 128 2.28 2.88 -4.26
C ASN A 128 1.86 1.48 -3.78
N PHE A 129 0.56 1.26 -3.61
CA PHE A 129 0.03 -0.03 -3.19
C PHE A 129 -0.82 -0.68 -4.27
N SER A 130 -0.26 -1.71 -4.88
CA SER A 130 -0.95 -2.67 -5.74
C SER A 130 -1.61 -3.79 -4.90
N SER A 131 -1.74 -4.97 -5.42
CA SER A 131 -2.22 -6.19 -4.78
C SER A 131 -1.83 -7.40 -5.63
N ILE A 132 -1.74 -8.60 -5.04
CA ILE A 132 -1.68 -9.85 -5.83
C ILE A 132 -2.88 -9.98 -6.78
N THR A 133 -4.01 -9.36 -6.45
CA THR A 133 -5.21 -9.41 -7.29
C THR A 133 -5.04 -8.68 -8.63
N SER A 134 -4.01 -7.84 -8.76
CA SER A 134 -3.60 -7.25 -10.07
C SER A 134 -3.09 -8.31 -11.06
N GLN A 135 -2.73 -9.50 -10.59
CA GLN A 135 -2.20 -10.63 -11.38
C GLN A 135 -3.09 -11.87 -11.30
N ALA A 136 -3.79 -12.07 -10.17
CA ALA A 136 -4.64 -13.22 -9.92
C ALA A 136 -5.99 -12.74 -9.40
N HIS A 137 -7.06 -12.97 -10.15
CA HIS A 137 -8.39 -12.43 -9.86
C HIS A 137 -9.19 -13.39 -8.98
N PRO A 138 -9.58 -12.98 -7.75
CA PRO A 138 -10.59 -13.72 -7.00
C PRO A 138 -11.96 -13.55 -7.66
N GLU A 139 -12.77 -14.57 -7.60
CA GLU A 139 -14.16 -14.51 -8.05
C GLU A 139 -14.93 -13.43 -7.27
N GLY A 140 -15.84 -12.70 -7.96
CA GLY A 140 -16.67 -11.66 -7.33
C GLY A 140 -15.94 -10.35 -6.99
N THR A 141 -14.81 -10.00 -7.63
CA THR A 141 -14.10 -8.74 -7.33
C THR A 141 -13.40 -8.15 -8.57
N SER A 142 -14.10 -7.82 -9.64
CA SER A 142 -13.44 -7.40 -10.89
C SER A 142 -12.87 -5.97 -10.84
N VAL A 143 -13.58 -5.03 -10.23
CA VAL A 143 -13.22 -3.59 -10.29
C VAL A 143 -12.00 -3.25 -9.43
N TYR A 144 -11.92 -3.81 -8.23
CA TYR A 144 -10.76 -3.62 -7.35
C TYR A 144 -9.46 -4.13 -7.98
N PRO A 145 -9.37 -5.38 -8.49
CA PRO A 145 -8.19 -5.85 -9.21
C PRO A 145 -7.78 -4.95 -10.39
N ALA A 146 -8.76 -4.45 -11.16
CA ALA A 146 -8.49 -3.53 -12.26
C ALA A 146 -7.82 -2.23 -11.77
N SER A 147 -8.31 -1.66 -10.64
CA SER A 147 -7.68 -0.47 -10.03
C SER A 147 -6.25 -0.76 -9.57
N LYS A 148 -5.97 -1.97 -9.05
CA LYS A 148 -4.63 -2.36 -8.59
C LYS A 148 -3.68 -2.68 -9.76
N ALA A 149 -4.19 -3.17 -10.88
CA ALA A 149 -3.42 -3.30 -12.12
C ALA A 149 -3.06 -1.91 -12.71
N ALA A 150 -3.99 -0.94 -12.66
CA ALA A 150 -3.71 0.43 -13.07
C ALA A 150 -2.56 1.06 -12.25
N ILE A 151 -2.48 0.79 -10.95
CA ILE A 151 -1.38 1.26 -10.09
C ILE A 151 -0.02 0.74 -10.54
N ASN A 152 0.09 -0.49 -11.05
CA ASN A 152 1.35 -1.00 -11.58
C ASN A 152 1.83 -0.12 -12.75
N GLN A 153 0.96 0.18 -13.72
CA GLN A 153 1.30 1.00 -14.88
C GLN A 153 1.57 2.46 -14.51
N ILE A 154 0.79 3.03 -13.58
CA ILE A 154 1.02 4.39 -13.07
C ILE A 154 2.37 4.49 -12.37
N THR A 155 2.77 3.45 -11.61
CA THR A 155 4.07 3.40 -10.95
C THR A 155 5.23 3.46 -11.94
N GLU A 156 5.14 2.70 -13.05
CA GLU A 156 6.13 2.75 -14.13
C GLU A 156 6.17 4.13 -14.80
N GLY A 157 5.00 4.72 -15.09
CA GLY A 157 4.89 6.07 -15.66
C GLY A 157 5.50 7.13 -14.75
N MET A 158 5.13 7.13 -13.47
CA MET A 158 5.70 8.06 -12.47
C MET A 158 7.23 7.88 -12.32
N ALA A 159 7.73 6.65 -12.35
CA ALA A 159 9.17 6.38 -12.27
C ALA A 159 9.92 6.98 -13.47
N GLN A 160 9.35 6.89 -14.66
CA GLN A 160 9.89 7.47 -15.89
C GLN A 160 9.90 9.01 -15.83
N GLU A 161 8.81 9.61 -15.33
CA GLU A 161 8.66 11.07 -15.28
C GLU A 161 9.49 11.71 -14.17
N PHE A 162 9.56 11.08 -12.98
CA PHE A 162 10.14 11.68 -11.78
C PHE A 162 11.58 11.24 -11.50
N GLY A 163 12.09 10.21 -12.19
CA GLY A 163 13.44 9.69 -11.95
C GLY A 163 14.55 10.74 -12.10
N ARG A 164 14.46 11.61 -13.12
CA ARG A 164 15.43 12.70 -13.32
C ARG A 164 15.30 13.85 -12.30
N LEU A 165 14.21 13.84 -11.52
CA LEU A 165 13.99 14.77 -10.43
C LEU A 165 14.51 14.22 -9.09
N GLY A 166 15.21 13.07 -9.10
CA GLY A 166 15.74 12.42 -7.91
C GLY A 166 14.70 11.66 -7.10
N ILE A 167 13.53 11.33 -7.70
CA ILE A 167 12.44 10.61 -7.02
C ILE A 167 12.33 9.20 -7.59
N ARG A 168 12.43 8.19 -6.72
CA ARG A 168 12.15 6.80 -7.07
C ARG A 168 10.68 6.49 -6.80
N VAL A 169 10.05 5.75 -7.69
CA VAL A 169 8.65 5.34 -7.52
C VAL A 169 8.55 3.85 -7.70
N ASN A 170 8.06 3.15 -6.67
CA ASN A 170 7.86 1.71 -6.71
C ASN A 170 6.48 1.35 -6.15
N SER A 171 6.06 0.12 -6.35
CA SER A 171 4.80 -0.41 -5.84
C SER A 171 5.03 -1.66 -5.01
N ILE A 172 4.20 -1.86 -3.99
CA ILE A 172 4.10 -3.12 -3.26
C ILE A 172 2.76 -3.77 -3.59
N GLY A 173 2.79 -5.05 -3.91
CA GLY A 173 1.60 -5.89 -4.08
C GLY A 173 1.47 -6.88 -2.91
N PRO A 174 0.73 -6.52 -1.83
CA PRO A 174 0.52 -7.43 -0.71
C PRO A 174 -0.23 -8.69 -1.14
N GLY A 175 0.14 -9.81 -0.51
CA GLY A 175 -0.61 -11.06 -0.53
C GLY A 175 -1.74 -11.07 0.49
N THR A 176 -2.00 -12.26 1.04
CA THR A 176 -3.02 -12.50 2.04
C THR A 176 -2.49 -12.09 3.42
N VAL A 177 -2.70 -10.83 3.79
CA VAL A 177 -2.22 -10.24 5.05
C VAL A 177 -3.36 -10.17 6.06
N LEU A 178 -3.11 -10.62 7.29
CA LEU A 178 -4.07 -10.57 8.39
C LEU A 178 -4.00 -9.21 9.08
N THR A 179 -5.10 -8.47 9.04
CA THR A 179 -5.26 -7.17 9.71
C THR A 179 -6.63 -7.11 10.38
N GLU A 180 -6.85 -6.11 11.21
CA GLU A 180 -8.18 -5.83 11.80
C GLU A 180 -9.26 -5.70 10.73
N GLY A 181 -8.94 -5.08 9.60
CA GLY A 181 -9.88 -4.88 8.48
C GLY A 181 -10.11 -6.12 7.62
N THR A 182 -9.20 -7.10 7.63
CA THR A 182 -9.29 -8.29 6.76
C THR A 182 -9.63 -9.58 7.51
N VAL A 183 -9.52 -9.59 8.83
CA VAL A 183 -9.75 -10.79 9.65
C VAL A 183 -11.11 -11.45 9.40
N GLY A 184 -12.16 -10.64 9.19
CA GLY A 184 -13.51 -11.13 8.88
C GLY A 184 -13.65 -11.76 7.50
N HIS A 185 -12.80 -11.39 6.53
CA HIS A 185 -12.84 -11.93 5.17
C HIS A 185 -12.21 -13.33 5.06
N TYR A 186 -11.32 -13.68 5.97
CA TYR A 186 -10.60 -14.97 5.95
C TYR A 186 -11.22 -16.05 6.82
N GLY A 187 -12.44 -15.80 7.33
CA GLY A 187 -13.17 -16.77 8.12
C GLY A 187 -12.57 -17.03 9.51
N ASP A 188 -12.79 -18.24 10.01
CA ASP A 188 -12.26 -18.71 11.29
C ASP A 188 -10.80 -19.19 11.20
N ASP A 189 -10.25 -19.64 12.31
CA ASP A 189 -8.86 -20.13 12.37
C ASP A 189 -8.63 -21.36 11.48
N ALA A 190 -9.64 -22.20 11.28
CA ALA A 190 -9.51 -23.37 10.40
C ALA A 190 -9.39 -22.93 8.93
N ALA A 191 -10.19 -21.95 8.50
CA ALA A 191 -10.12 -21.37 7.18
C ALA A 191 -8.77 -20.63 6.95
N ARG A 192 -8.30 -19.85 7.92
CA ARG A 192 -6.99 -19.17 7.86
C ARG A 192 -5.83 -20.16 7.78
N ASN A 193 -5.88 -21.25 8.55
CA ASN A 193 -4.87 -22.31 8.49
C ASN A 193 -4.89 -23.03 7.14
N ALA A 194 -6.06 -23.24 6.55
CA ALA A 194 -6.18 -23.82 5.21
C ALA A 194 -5.56 -22.90 4.14
N ILE A 195 -5.83 -21.58 4.21
CA ILE A 195 -5.19 -20.59 3.32
C ILE A 195 -3.67 -20.60 3.51
N ALA A 196 -3.19 -20.54 4.75
CA ALA A 196 -1.77 -20.59 5.07
C ALA A 196 -1.08 -21.85 4.52
N GLY A 197 -1.76 -23.00 4.60
CA GLY A 197 -1.28 -24.28 4.06
C GLY A 197 -1.14 -24.33 2.54
N CYS A 198 -1.79 -23.40 1.80
CA CYS A 198 -1.64 -23.26 0.35
C CYS A 198 -0.44 -22.40 -0.06
N LEU A 199 0.08 -21.59 0.86
CA LEU A 199 1.20 -20.69 0.57
C LEU A 199 2.55 -21.42 0.68
N PRO A 200 3.54 -21.10 -0.17
CA PRO A 200 4.92 -21.60 -0.03
C PRO A 200 5.54 -21.27 1.32
N ILE A 201 5.39 -20.02 1.80
CA ILE A 201 5.65 -19.65 3.19
C ILE A 201 4.37 -19.93 3.97
N ALA A 202 4.31 -21.08 4.66
CA ALA A 202 3.11 -21.67 5.23
C ALA A 202 2.54 -20.88 6.43
N ARG A 203 2.28 -19.58 6.26
CA ARG A 203 1.59 -18.69 7.19
C ARG A 203 0.89 -17.56 6.44
N MET A 204 -0.09 -16.95 7.07
CA MET A 204 -0.65 -15.67 6.64
C MET A 204 0.42 -14.58 6.78
N GLY A 205 0.41 -13.60 5.87
CA GLY A 205 1.21 -12.40 5.99
C GLY A 205 0.80 -11.56 7.20
N GLN A 206 1.76 -10.82 7.75
CA GLN A 206 1.54 -9.85 8.83
C GLN A 206 1.79 -8.44 8.29
N PRO A 207 1.20 -7.38 8.87
CA PRO A 207 1.46 -6.01 8.48
C PRO A 207 2.94 -5.65 8.43
N ASP A 208 3.75 -6.20 9.34
CA ASP A 208 5.20 -5.97 9.41
C ASP A 208 5.96 -6.53 8.19
N ASP A 209 5.47 -7.62 7.57
CA ASP A 209 6.08 -8.13 6.34
C ASP A 209 6.03 -7.06 5.23
N ILE A 210 4.94 -6.31 5.18
CA ILE A 210 4.73 -5.24 4.21
C ILE A 210 5.51 -3.98 4.59
N ALA A 211 5.48 -3.61 5.89
CA ALA A 211 6.20 -2.44 6.40
C ALA A 211 7.72 -2.55 6.16
N ASN A 212 8.28 -3.76 6.30
CA ASN A 212 9.70 -4.02 6.00
C ASN A 212 10.04 -3.75 4.53
N ALA A 213 9.18 -4.14 3.59
CA ALA A 213 9.38 -3.88 2.17
C ALA A 213 9.25 -2.38 1.82
N VAL A 214 8.33 -1.65 2.49
CA VAL A 214 8.23 -0.19 2.37
C VAL A 214 9.51 0.47 2.87
N SER A 215 10.01 0.08 4.04
CA SER A 215 11.26 0.57 4.61
C SER A 215 12.44 0.39 3.65
N PHE A 216 12.57 -0.77 3.01
CA PHE A 216 13.57 -1.01 1.97
C PHE A 216 13.42 0.01 0.83
N PHE A 217 12.23 0.18 0.25
CA PHE A 217 12.03 1.13 -0.84
C PHE A 217 12.28 2.59 -0.44
N CYS A 218 12.13 2.94 0.83
CA CYS A 218 12.42 4.27 1.37
C CYS A 218 13.90 4.46 1.76
N SER A 219 14.73 3.42 1.70
CA SER A 219 16.14 3.46 2.09
C SER A 219 17.09 3.71 0.91
N GLU A 220 18.36 4.02 1.23
CA GLU A 220 19.44 4.12 0.26
C GLU A 220 19.80 2.77 -0.39
N GLU A 221 19.46 1.65 0.26
CA GLU A 221 19.65 0.30 -0.30
C GLU A 221 18.84 0.09 -1.59
N ALA A 222 17.74 0.83 -1.76
CA ALA A 222 16.91 0.84 -2.95
C ALA A 222 17.29 1.96 -3.96
N SER A 223 18.47 2.58 -3.85
CA SER A 223 18.88 3.74 -4.68
C SER A 223 18.87 3.47 -6.20
N TRP A 224 18.97 2.21 -6.62
CA TRP A 224 18.89 1.80 -8.05
C TRP A 224 17.62 1.04 -8.38
N VAL A 225 16.57 1.16 -7.54
CA VAL A 225 15.28 0.48 -7.72
C VAL A 225 14.18 1.50 -7.93
N THR A 226 13.62 1.54 -9.15
CA THR A 226 12.49 2.40 -9.52
C THR A 226 11.63 1.72 -10.60
N GLY A 227 10.34 2.02 -10.67
CA GLY A 227 9.38 1.44 -11.62
C GLY A 227 9.03 -0.02 -11.33
N GLN A 228 9.33 -0.54 -10.13
CA GLN A 228 9.13 -1.96 -9.83
C GLN A 228 7.88 -2.18 -8.99
N THR A 229 7.18 -3.29 -9.26
CA THR A 229 6.16 -3.84 -8.36
C THR A 229 6.72 -5.06 -7.66
N LEU A 230 6.90 -4.97 -6.34
CA LEU A 230 7.33 -6.08 -5.49
C LEU A 230 6.12 -6.74 -4.85
N TYR A 231 5.84 -8.00 -5.22
CA TYR A 231 4.80 -8.79 -4.55
C TYR A 231 5.34 -9.39 -3.26
N VAL A 232 4.78 -8.96 -2.13
CA VAL A 232 5.10 -9.45 -0.78
C VAL A 232 3.95 -10.34 -0.33
N ASP A 233 3.97 -11.59 -0.77
CA ASP A 233 2.80 -12.46 -0.82
C ASP A 233 3.05 -13.88 -0.28
N GLY A 234 4.21 -14.13 0.33
CA GLY A 234 4.58 -15.46 0.82
C GLY A 234 4.69 -16.53 -0.28
N GLY A 235 4.85 -16.09 -1.53
CA GLY A 235 4.92 -16.95 -2.71
C GLY A 235 3.55 -17.33 -3.29
N HIS A 236 2.48 -16.61 -2.93
CA HIS A 236 1.12 -16.88 -3.41
C HIS A 236 1.07 -16.94 -4.95
N LEU A 237 1.56 -15.92 -5.64
CA LEU A 237 1.59 -15.88 -7.10
C LEU A 237 2.48 -16.96 -7.73
N ALA A 238 3.50 -17.41 -7.02
CA ALA A 238 4.37 -18.51 -7.46
C ALA A 238 3.79 -19.90 -7.17
N ALA A 239 2.69 -20.00 -6.42
CA ALA A 239 2.13 -21.25 -5.91
C ALA A 239 1.39 -22.12 -6.95
N HIS A 240 1.58 -21.88 -8.26
CA HIS A 240 1.03 -22.75 -9.32
C HIS A 240 1.34 -24.24 -9.08
N GLY A 241 2.44 -24.54 -8.38
CA GLY A 241 2.79 -25.90 -7.98
C GLY A 241 1.83 -26.55 -6.96
N ALA A 242 0.99 -25.79 -6.25
CA ALA A 242 0.02 -26.36 -5.31
C ALA A 242 -1.04 -27.19 -6.05
N PHE A 243 -1.50 -26.72 -7.22
CA PHE A 243 -2.38 -27.47 -8.10
C PHE A 243 -1.75 -28.79 -8.57
N PHE A 244 -0.50 -28.76 -9.00
CA PHE A 244 0.20 -29.95 -9.46
C PHE A 244 0.51 -30.94 -8.33
N ARG A 245 0.76 -30.49 -7.10
CA ARG A 245 0.89 -31.36 -5.92
C ARG A 245 -0.41 -32.11 -5.64
N TRP A 246 -1.54 -31.40 -5.64
CA TRP A 246 -2.84 -32.02 -5.48
C TRP A 246 -3.13 -33.04 -6.59
N ALA A 247 -2.93 -32.66 -7.85
CA ALA A 247 -3.17 -33.53 -9.00
C ALA A 247 -2.28 -34.78 -9.04
N ARG A 248 -1.07 -34.71 -8.50
CA ARG A 248 -0.11 -35.84 -8.48
C ARG A 248 -0.16 -36.67 -7.20
N LYS A 249 -1.02 -36.33 -6.23
CA LYS A 249 -1.05 -37.00 -4.91
C LYS A 249 0.32 -37.18 -4.27
N VAL A 250 1.19 -36.19 -4.44
CA VAL A 250 2.55 -36.21 -3.85
C VAL A 250 2.40 -36.06 -2.35
N PRO A 251 2.93 -37.00 -1.52
CA PRO A 251 2.92 -36.84 -0.07
C PRO A 251 3.62 -35.55 0.36
N LYS A 252 3.14 -34.98 1.47
CA LYS A 252 3.76 -33.79 2.08
C LYS A 252 5.17 -34.09 2.58
#